data_21a2bed4075ee931d94a4fb8bd183213
#
_entry.id   21a2bed4075ee931d94a4fb8bd183213
#
_cell.length_a   1.000
_cell.length_b   1.000
_cell.length_c   1.000
_cell.angle_alpha   90.00
_cell.angle_beta   90.00
_cell.angle_gamma   90.00
#
_symmetry.space_group_name_H-M   'P 1'
#
loop_
_entity.id
_entity.type
_entity.pdbx_description
1 polymer ?
#
loop_
_entity_poly.entity_id
_entity_poly.type
_entity_poly.pdbx_seq_one_letter_code
_entity_poly.pdbx_strand_id
1 'polypeptide(L)'
;MKNILCYGDSNTWGYIPGGKGRYEYAVRWTGAAQRLLGDGYRIIEEGLNGRTTVFDSPFDGSVLNGKSHLMCCLMSHAPLDAVVIMLGTNDLMHSHTAWEASRGCITLSRMVMNGALHFNAHTPRLLLVSPIHIGHEIAETDQSPLSVSGYEESLKFA
;
A
#
# COMPACT_ATOMS: atom_id res chain seq x y z
N MET A 1 18.69 -11.96 10.56
CA MET A 1 17.79 -11.77 9.42
C MET A 1 16.96 -10.54 9.71
N LYS A 2 16.85 -9.60 8.75
CA LYS A 2 16.12 -8.34 8.89
C LYS A 2 14.70 -8.47 8.33
N ASN A 3 13.70 -8.05 9.08
CA ASN A 3 12.29 -8.13 8.70
C ASN A 3 11.84 -6.81 8.09
N ILE A 4 11.27 -6.89 6.88
CA ILE A 4 10.74 -5.75 6.12
C ILE A 4 9.26 -5.99 5.85
N LEU A 5 8.39 -5.17 6.43
CA LEU A 5 6.95 -5.19 6.16
C LEU A 5 6.65 -4.36 4.93
N CYS A 6 5.99 -4.96 3.93
CA CYS A 6 5.51 -4.28 2.72
C CYS A 6 3.98 -4.12 2.81
N TYR A 7 3.56 -2.94 3.25
CA TYR A 7 2.16 -2.60 3.45
C TYR A 7 1.60 -1.84 2.25
N GLY A 8 0.61 -2.42 1.57
CA GLY A 8 0.11 -1.86 0.32
C GLY A 8 -1.25 -2.38 -0.11
N ASP A 9 -1.62 -2.04 -1.32
CA ASP A 9 -2.86 -2.39 -1.99
C ASP A 9 -2.73 -3.61 -2.92
N SER A 10 -3.54 -3.66 -3.98
CA SER A 10 -3.53 -4.69 -5.02
C SER A 10 -2.18 -4.80 -5.75
N ASN A 11 -1.43 -3.71 -5.88
CA ASN A 11 -0.09 -3.73 -6.47
C ASN A 11 0.88 -4.53 -5.59
N THR A 12 0.77 -4.43 -4.27
CA THR A 12 1.56 -5.23 -3.33
C THR A 12 1.04 -6.65 -3.21
N TRP A 13 -0.27 -6.83 -3.24
CA TRP A 13 -0.88 -8.16 -3.26
C TRP A 13 -0.52 -8.96 -4.52
N GLY A 14 -0.31 -8.27 -5.64
CA GLY A 14 0.02 -8.86 -6.93
C GLY A 14 -1.22 -9.23 -7.74
N TYR A 15 -2.20 -8.34 -7.80
CA TYR A 15 -3.42 -8.52 -8.59
C TYR A 15 -3.14 -8.58 -10.10
N ILE A 16 -3.72 -9.57 -10.79
CA ILE A 16 -3.68 -9.68 -12.24
C ILE A 16 -4.89 -8.92 -12.81
N PRO A 17 -4.70 -7.87 -13.62
CA PRO A 17 -5.80 -7.13 -14.22
C PRO A 17 -6.80 -8.03 -14.96
N GLY A 18 -8.08 -7.65 -14.93
CA GLY A 18 -9.17 -8.42 -15.52
C GLY A 18 -9.64 -9.61 -14.67
N GLY A 19 -9.40 -9.61 -13.35
CA GLY A 19 -9.95 -10.61 -12.43
C GLY A 19 -9.28 -11.99 -12.53
N LYS A 20 -8.10 -12.09 -13.13
CA LYS A 20 -7.39 -13.35 -13.36
C LYS A 20 -6.67 -13.91 -12.13
N GLY A 21 -6.86 -13.31 -10.96
CA GLY A 21 -6.29 -13.79 -9.72
C GLY A 21 -5.03 -13.05 -9.28
N ARG A 22 -4.06 -13.78 -8.74
CA ARG A 22 -2.84 -13.25 -8.13
C ARG A 22 -1.60 -13.74 -8.86
N TYR A 23 -0.66 -12.85 -9.15
CA TYR A 23 0.64 -13.23 -9.70
C TYR A 23 1.38 -14.18 -8.77
N GLU A 24 2.15 -15.09 -9.37
CA GLU A 24 3.09 -15.93 -8.64
C GLU A 24 4.08 -15.07 -7.83
N TYR A 25 4.49 -15.57 -6.65
CA TYR A 25 5.34 -14.82 -5.74
C TYR A 25 6.60 -14.24 -6.40
N ALA A 26 7.27 -15.05 -7.23
CA ALA A 26 8.50 -14.64 -7.90
C ALA A 26 8.32 -13.44 -8.87
N VAL A 27 7.09 -13.19 -9.33
CA VAL A 27 6.75 -12.11 -10.27
C VAL A 27 6.38 -10.83 -9.53
N ARG A 28 5.83 -10.94 -8.31
CA ARG A 28 5.48 -9.76 -7.51
C ARG A 28 6.71 -8.95 -7.18
N TRP A 29 6.56 -7.63 -7.05
CA TRP A 29 7.68 -6.78 -6.69
C TRP A 29 8.31 -7.17 -5.33
N THR A 30 7.50 -7.63 -4.39
CA THR A 30 7.93 -8.13 -3.08
C THR A 30 8.78 -9.39 -3.19
N GLY A 31 8.40 -10.34 -4.03
CA GLY A 31 9.21 -11.53 -4.32
C GLY A 31 10.49 -11.21 -5.08
N ALA A 32 10.44 -10.25 -6.02
CA ALA A 32 11.64 -9.74 -6.69
C ALA A 32 12.60 -9.07 -5.69
N ALA A 33 12.06 -8.25 -4.76
CA ALA A 33 12.83 -7.63 -3.69
C ALA A 33 13.47 -8.68 -2.78
N GLN A 34 12.72 -9.73 -2.38
CA GLN A 34 13.27 -10.83 -1.58
C GLN A 34 14.45 -11.49 -2.28
N ARG A 35 14.32 -11.79 -3.57
CA ARG A 35 15.41 -12.41 -4.35
C ARG A 35 16.63 -11.51 -4.44
N LEU A 36 16.45 -10.21 -4.63
CA LEU A 36 17.57 -9.26 -4.74
C LEU A 36 18.26 -9.01 -3.40
N LEU A 37 17.52 -9.00 -2.31
CA LEU A 37 18.06 -8.78 -0.96
C LEU A 37 18.72 -10.03 -0.36
N GLY A 38 18.33 -11.23 -0.82
CA GLY A 38 18.90 -12.50 -0.37
C GLY A 38 18.46 -12.90 1.04
N ASP A 39 19.12 -13.92 1.58
CA ASP A 39 18.73 -14.61 2.82
C ASP A 39 18.92 -13.77 4.11
N GLY A 40 19.63 -12.66 4.01
CA GLY A 40 19.80 -11.73 5.14
C GLY A 40 18.53 -10.94 5.49
N TYR A 41 17.53 -10.99 4.62
CA TYR A 41 16.27 -10.24 4.72
C TYR A 41 15.06 -11.16 4.58
N ARG A 42 13.98 -10.78 5.23
CA ARG A 42 12.66 -11.39 5.11
C ARG A 42 11.65 -10.32 4.71
N ILE A 43 11.05 -10.48 3.53
CA ILE A 43 9.94 -9.64 3.07
C ILE A 43 8.62 -10.23 3.58
N ILE A 44 7.83 -9.40 4.23
CA ILE A 44 6.50 -9.73 4.74
C ILE A 44 5.50 -8.96 3.90
N GLU A 45 4.68 -9.68 3.12
CA GLU A 45 3.67 -9.08 2.26
C GLU A 45 2.38 -8.82 3.04
N GLU A 46 1.97 -7.57 3.12
CA GLU A 46 0.69 -7.12 3.64
C GLU A 46 -0.06 -6.29 2.59
N GLY A 47 -0.23 -6.86 1.40
CA GLY A 47 -1.05 -6.32 0.32
C GLY A 47 -2.52 -6.72 0.49
N LEU A 48 -3.44 -5.77 0.27
CA LEU A 48 -4.89 -6.02 0.27
C LEU A 48 -5.54 -5.25 -0.89
N ASN A 49 -6.25 -5.97 -1.76
CA ASN A 49 -6.96 -5.36 -2.89
C ASN A 49 -7.95 -4.30 -2.39
N GLY A 50 -7.96 -3.14 -3.01
CA GLY A 50 -8.85 -2.05 -2.64
C GLY A 50 -8.41 -1.22 -1.43
N ARG A 51 -7.27 -1.56 -0.77
CA ARG A 51 -6.84 -0.81 0.42
C ARG A 51 -6.57 0.65 0.10
N THR A 52 -7.24 1.53 0.84
CA THR A 52 -7.03 2.98 0.88
C THR A 52 -5.95 3.34 1.91
N THR A 53 -5.58 4.60 1.99
CA THR A 53 -4.70 5.07 3.07
C THR A 53 -5.44 5.16 4.41
N VAL A 54 -6.45 6.02 4.52
CA VAL A 54 -7.17 6.30 5.78
C VAL A 54 -8.68 6.41 5.62
N PHE A 55 -9.20 6.12 4.43
CA PHE A 55 -10.61 6.30 4.10
C PHE A 55 -11.37 4.99 4.21
N ASP A 56 -12.57 5.06 4.76
CA ASP A 56 -13.50 3.94 4.76
C ASP A 56 -14.18 3.82 3.39
N SER A 57 -14.40 2.59 2.96
CA SER A 57 -15.22 2.33 1.77
C SER A 57 -16.70 2.50 2.10
N PRO A 58 -17.50 3.17 1.24
CA PRO A 58 -18.94 3.25 1.46
C PRO A 58 -19.65 1.88 1.40
N PHE A 59 -19.00 0.87 0.82
CA PHE A 59 -19.53 -0.49 0.68
C PHE A 59 -18.96 -1.47 1.70
N ASP A 60 -17.66 -1.34 2.03
CA ASP A 60 -16.92 -2.31 2.85
C ASP A 60 -16.57 -1.75 4.24
N GLY A 61 -16.99 -0.52 4.54
CA GLY A 61 -16.67 0.14 5.80
C GLY A 61 -15.15 0.29 5.99
N SER A 62 -14.68 0.02 7.21
CA SER A 62 -13.27 0.18 7.58
C SER A 62 -12.35 -0.99 7.19
N VAL A 63 -12.88 -2.06 6.57
CA VAL A 63 -12.10 -3.26 6.21
C VAL A 63 -10.94 -2.91 5.27
N LEU A 64 -11.18 -2.02 4.31
CA LEU A 64 -10.18 -1.58 3.34
C LEU A 64 -9.38 -0.35 3.80
N ASN A 65 -9.71 0.22 4.96
CA ASN A 65 -8.99 1.37 5.51
C ASN A 65 -7.64 0.93 6.08
N GLY A 66 -6.56 1.38 5.43
CA GLY A 66 -5.20 1.04 5.81
C GLY A 66 -4.83 1.47 7.23
N LYS A 67 -5.36 2.61 7.69
CA LYS A 67 -5.15 3.10 9.07
C LYS A 67 -5.71 2.13 10.10
N SER A 68 -6.86 1.54 9.84
CA SER A 68 -7.53 0.64 10.79
C SER A 68 -6.76 -0.67 11.01
N HIS A 69 -5.98 -1.11 10.01
CA HIS A 69 -5.30 -2.40 10.05
C HIS A 69 -3.78 -2.31 10.30
N LEU A 70 -3.16 -1.18 9.99
CA LEU A 70 -1.70 -1.04 10.05
C LEU A 70 -1.12 -1.40 11.41
N MET A 71 -1.74 -0.96 12.51
CA MET A 71 -1.22 -1.23 13.84
C MET A 71 -1.21 -2.74 14.15
N CYS A 72 -2.24 -3.48 13.74
CA CYS A 72 -2.27 -4.94 13.89
C CYS A 72 -1.12 -5.61 13.15
N CYS A 73 -0.81 -5.16 11.93
CA CYS A 73 0.32 -5.68 11.16
C CYS A 73 1.66 -5.36 11.83
N LEU A 74 1.84 -4.12 12.31
CA LEU A 74 3.08 -3.73 13.00
C LEU A 74 3.33 -4.59 14.24
N MET A 75 2.28 -4.85 15.02
CA MET A 75 2.36 -5.67 16.23
C MET A 75 2.62 -7.14 15.92
N SER A 76 1.88 -7.71 14.95
CA SER A 76 1.94 -9.15 14.63
C SER A 76 3.28 -9.55 14.02
N HIS A 77 3.92 -8.62 13.31
CA HIS A 77 5.17 -8.90 12.60
C HIS A 77 6.41 -8.35 13.31
N ALA A 78 6.26 -7.73 14.47
CA ALA A 78 7.40 -7.25 15.25
C ALA A 78 8.34 -8.41 15.65
N PRO A 79 9.67 -8.20 15.74
CA PRO A 79 10.35 -6.93 15.46
C PRO A 79 10.55 -6.68 13.96
N LEU A 80 10.41 -5.42 13.56
CA LEU A 80 10.57 -4.96 12.17
C LEU A 80 11.80 -4.03 12.06
N ASP A 81 12.63 -4.26 11.05
CA ASP A 81 13.77 -3.41 10.71
C ASP A 81 13.36 -2.27 9.75
N ALA A 82 12.38 -2.54 8.88
CA ALA A 82 11.84 -1.55 7.96
C ALA A 82 10.36 -1.79 7.67
N VAL A 83 9.68 -0.72 7.28
CA VAL A 83 8.31 -0.73 6.75
C VAL A 83 8.30 0.02 5.43
N VAL A 84 7.76 -0.60 4.41
CA VAL A 84 7.48 0.01 3.10
C VAL A 84 5.99 0.23 3.01
N ILE A 85 5.56 1.46 2.74
CA ILE A 85 4.15 1.79 2.48
C ILE A 85 4.03 2.20 1.02
N MET A 86 3.17 1.50 0.28
CA MET A 86 2.80 1.81 -1.10
C MET A 86 1.27 1.80 -1.20
N LEU A 87 0.66 2.97 -1.00
CA LEU A 87 -0.78 3.22 -0.99
C LEU A 87 -1.10 4.56 -1.62
N GLY A 88 -2.36 4.74 -2.01
CA GLY A 88 -2.89 5.97 -2.60
C GLY A 88 -3.68 5.72 -3.88
N THR A 89 -3.41 4.64 -4.62
CA THR A 89 -4.13 4.31 -5.85
C THR A 89 -5.64 4.25 -5.63
N ASN A 90 -6.08 3.54 -4.59
CA ASN A 90 -7.52 3.38 -4.32
C ASN A 90 -8.15 4.66 -3.78
N ASP A 91 -7.40 5.50 -3.08
CA ASP A 91 -7.87 6.83 -2.69
C ASP A 91 -8.24 7.64 -3.94
N LEU A 92 -7.34 7.70 -4.92
CA LEU A 92 -7.57 8.39 -6.19
C LEU A 92 -8.73 7.76 -6.99
N MET A 93 -8.83 6.44 -6.99
CA MET A 93 -9.92 5.70 -7.65
C MET A 93 -11.28 5.97 -6.98
N HIS A 94 -11.31 6.32 -5.70
CA HIS A 94 -12.51 6.69 -4.94
C HIS A 94 -12.73 8.21 -4.90
N SER A 95 -12.19 8.95 -5.86
CA SER A 95 -12.36 10.40 -6.03
C SER A 95 -11.76 11.26 -4.91
N HIS A 96 -10.83 10.73 -4.13
CA HIS A 96 -10.00 11.57 -3.25
C HIS A 96 -8.90 12.24 -4.04
N THR A 97 -8.51 13.42 -3.60
CA THR A 97 -7.43 14.17 -4.23
C THR A 97 -6.05 13.61 -3.89
N ALA A 98 -5.05 13.90 -4.71
CA ALA A 98 -3.66 13.54 -4.42
C ALA A 98 -3.20 14.13 -3.08
N TRP A 99 -3.66 15.35 -2.73
CA TRP A 99 -3.36 15.96 -1.44
C TRP A 99 -3.95 15.15 -0.27
N GLU A 100 -5.19 14.70 -0.36
CA GLU A 100 -5.82 13.86 0.68
C GLU A 100 -5.13 12.53 0.83
N ALA A 101 -4.82 11.85 -0.28
CA ALA A 101 -4.08 10.59 -0.28
C ALA A 101 -2.68 10.74 0.34
N SER A 102 -1.96 11.82 0.00
CA SER A 102 -0.65 12.11 0.60
C SER A 102 -0.74 12.38 2.11
N ARG A 103 -1.78 13.09 2.57
CA ARG A 103 -2.06 13.28 4.01
C ARG A 103 -2.36 11.97 4.72
N GLY A 104 -3.04 11.05 4.01
CA GLY A 104 -3.25 9.67 4.45
C GLY A 104 -1.92 8.95 4.67
N CYS A 105 -1.03 8.97 3.68
CA CYS A 105 0.32 8.40 3.79
C CYS A 105 1.13 8.99 4.94
N ILE A 106 1.06 10.30 5.17
CA ILE A 106 1.70 10.97 6.32
C ILE A 106 1.14 10.43 7.64
N THR A 107 -0.19 10.21 7.70
CA THR A 107 -0.82 9.65 8.90
C THR A 107 -0.31 8.24 9.20
N LEU A 108 -0.25 7.38 8.19
CA LEU A 108 0.31 6.02 8.32
C LEU A 108 1.79 6.06 8.72
N SER A 109 2.55 6.98 8.14
CA SER A 109 3.97 7.18 8.48
C SER A 109 4.15 7.50 9.97
N ARG A 110 3.33 8.41 10.49
CA ARG A 110 3.36 8.76 11.92
C ARG A 110 2.99 7.57 12.81
N MET A 111 2.07 6.72 12.37
CA MET A 111 1.74 5.49 13.10
C MET A 111 2.93 4.54 13.17
N VAL A 112 3.66 4.36 12.06
CA VAL A 112 4.89 3.55 12.06
C VAL A 112 5.94 4.15 12.99
N MET A 113 6.22 5.44 12.85
CA MET A 113 7.28 6.10 13.60
C MET A 113 7.02 6.18 15.10
N ASN A 114 5.76 6.36 15.50
CA ASN A 114 5.39 6.53 16.91
C ASN A 114 4.88 5.22 17.55
N GLY A 115 4.13 4.41 16.80
CA GLY A 115 3.50 3.20 17.30
C GLY A 115 4.46 2.01 17.41
N ALA A 116 5.39 1.91 16.45
CA ALA A 116 6.30 0.77 16.39
C ALA A 116 7.28 0.70 17.60
N LEU A 117 7.54 1.81 18.28
CA LEU A 117 8.40 1.85 19.47
C LEU A 117 7.89 0.98 20.63
N HIS A 118 6.58 0.71 20.69
CA HIS A 118 6.01 -0.14 21.74
C HIS A 118 6.32 -1.63 21.56
N PHE A 119 6.69 -2.05 20.34
CA PHE A 119 6.83 -3.47 19.98
C PHE A 119 8.20 -3.81 19.37
N ASN A 120 8.99 -2.81 19.06
CA ASN A 120 10.34 -2.95 18.53
C ASN A 120 11.35 -2.34 19.49
N ALA A 121 12.55 -2.90 19.52
CA ALA A 121 13.67 -2.32 20.27
C ALA A 121 14.16 -0.98 19.67
N HIS A 122 13.75 -0.67 18.44
CA HIS A 122 14.09 0.55 17.70
C HIS A 122 12.96 0.91 16.73
N THR A 123 12.92 2.16 16.32
CA THR A 123 12.01 2.60 15.27
C THR A 123 12.44 1.98 13.93
N PRO A 124 11.54 1.27 13.21
CA PRO A 124 11.88 0.72 11.91
C PRO A 124 12.15 1.84 10.90
N ARG A 125 13.00 1.58 9.92
CA ARG A 125 13.17 2.48 8.79
C ARG A 125 11.87 2.53 8.00
N LEU A 126 11.47 3.71 7.55
CA LEU A 126 10.27 3.90 6.75
C LEU A 126 10.65 4.29 5.32
N LEU A 127 10.05 3.61 4.36
CA LEU A 127 10.06 3.96 2.94
C LEU A 127 8.63 4.18 2.47
N LEU A 128 8.34 5.37 1.96
CA LEU A 128 7.12 5.64 1.21
C LEU A 128 7.41 5.46 -0.28
N VAL A 129 6.57 4.68 -0.94
CA VAL A 129 6.61 4.48 -2.39
C VAL A 129 5.37 5.12 -2.97
N SER A 130 5.55 6.08 -3.88
CA SER A 130 4.45 6.68 -4.62
C SER A 130 3.68 5.61 -5.37
N PRO A 131 2.34 5.67 -5.41
CA PRO A 131 1.58 4.81 -6.30
C PRO A 131 1.98 5.05 -7.75
N ILE A 132 1.84 4.02 -8.58
CA ILE A 132 2.02 4.16 -10.03
C ILE A 132 0.96 5.10 -10.59
N HIS A 133 1.31 5.81 -11.66
CA HIS A 133 0.32 6.59 -12.40
C HIS A 133 -0.79 5.68 -12.95
N ILE A 134 -2.01 6.13 -12.79
CA ILE A 134 -3.17 5.44 -13.39
C ILE A 134 -3.08 5.61 -14.92
N GLY A 135 -3.27 4.54 -15.67
CA GLY A 135 -3.17 4.57 -17.13
C GLY A 135 -4.31 5.41 -17.75
N HIS A 136 -4.00 6.19 -18.78
CA HIS A 136 -4.99 7.00 -19.50
C HIS A 136 -6.17 6.18 -20.05
N GLU A 137 -5.89 4.97 -20.51
CA GLU A 137 -6.89 4.06 -21.11
C GLU A 137 -7.97 3.60 -20.11
N ILE A 138 -7.78 3.79 -18.82
CA ILE A 138 -8.80 3.43 -17.82
C ILE A 138 -10.07 4.28 -17.97
N ALA A 139 -9.96 5.47 -18.56
CA ALA A 139 -11.11 6.33 -18.85
C ALA A 139 -12.07 5.74 -19.89
N GLU A 140 -11.59 4.77 -20.67
CA GLU A 140 -12.36 4.12 -21.74
C GLU A 140 -13.06 2.82 -21.26
N THR A 141 -12.90 2.45 -20.00
CA THR A 141 -13.51 1.24 -19.44
C THR A 141 -14.85 1.55 -18.75
N ASP A 142 -15.72 0.54 -18.60
CA ASP A 142 -17.01 0.66 -17.90
C ASP A 142 -16.91 1.10 -16.43
N GLN A 143 -15.70 1.18 -15.87
CA GLN A 143 -15.42 1.70 -14.54
C GLN A 143 -15.18 3.23 -14.53
N SER A 144 -15.50 3.85 -15.60
CA SER A 144 -15.14 5.18 -16.04
C SER A 144 -15.45 6.38 -15.13
N PRO A 145 -16.55 6.54 -14.38
CA PRO A 145 -16.76 7.80 -13.66
C PRO A 145 -15.76 8.07 -12.56
N LEU A 146 -15.22 6.99 -11.94
CA LEU A 146 -14.25 7.08 -10.85
C LEU A 146 -12.81 7.19 -11.34
N SER A 147 -12.56 6.83 -12.58
CA SER A 147 -11.21 6.64 -13.12
C SER A 147 -10.63 7.87 -13.84
N VAL A 148 -11.46 8.75 -14.41
CA VAL A 148 -10.96 9.96 -15.08
C VAL A 148 -10.33 10.93 -14.07
N SER A 149 -11.02 11.22 -12.97
CA SER A 149 -10.48 12.04 -11.90
C SER A 149 -9.25 11.40 -11.26
N GLY A 150 -9.25 10.07 -11.11
CA GLY A 150 -8.12 9.32 -10.58
C GLY A 150 -6.86 9.43 -11.44
N TYR A 151 -7.01 9.41 -12.77
CA TYR A 151 -5.87 9.63 -13.68
C TYR A 151 -5.24 11.00 -13.49
N GLU A 152 -6.04 12.07 -13.57
CA GLU A 152 -5.56 13.44 -13.41
C GLU A 152 -4.91 13.68 -12.04
N GLU A 153 -5.50 13.15 -10.97
CA GLU A 153 -4.94 13.25 -9.62
C GLU A 153 -3.67 12.40 -9.47
N SER A 154 -3.55 11.26 -10.16
CA SER A 154 -2.34 10.44 -10.09
C SER A 154 -1.11 11.14 -10.64
N LEU A 155 -1.27 12.05 -11.59
CA LEU A 155 -0.19 12.88 -12.13
C LEU A 155 0.33 13.93 -11.13
N LYS A 156 -0.46 14.28 -10.11
CA LYS A 156 -0.12 15.24 -9.06
C LYS A 156 0.49 14.58 -7.82
N PHE A 157 0.46 13.25 -7.77
CA PHE A 157 0.98 12.47 -6.64
C PHE A 157 2.48 12.23 -6.83
N ALA A 158 3.31 13.17 -6.46
CA ALA A 158 4.78 13.10 -6.56
C ALA A 158 5.45 13.48 -5.23
#